data_c597f43ef7ff3d88a67727d96423db43
#
_entry.id   c597f43ef7ff3d88a67727d96423db43
#
_cell.length_a   1.000
_cell.length_b   1.000
_cell.length_c   1.000
_cell.angle_alpha   90.00
_cell.angle_beta   90.00
_cell.angle_gamma   90.00
#
_symmetry.space_group_name_H-M   'P 1'
#
loop_
_entity.id
_entity.type
_entity.pdbx_description
1 polymer ?
#
loop_
_entity_poly.entity_id
_entity_poly.type
_entity_poly.pdbx_seq_one_letter_code
_entity_poly.pdbx_strand_id
1 'polypeptide(L)'
;MVVMTASISAAEQLMLEMVNRARLDPSAEASRLGVALTAGLQPGSITTAAKQVLVHNSMLENAAVGHAQWMLAANVFSHTGFGGSTPGQRATAAGYDWNTVGENISWQGSTAAISANLMISTQHDALFKSAGHRANLMKENFTEIGIAQELGRFQSGANIFNASMVAQSFGRSGSDVFITGVAYDDNNLDRFYTIGEGKAGLTMIASDIALLPANAEIVESTVIPTVFGATESATAGGYALKLAVPMASVHVTGSVGTTELFTATIGTDSGNVKLDVVSGKTLYTSGDITLLTGINNLRLLGVAALDATGNAADNTIVGNKGANILVGNEGVDKIGGDGGNDFVFGGAGNDFVYGGMGNDKVYGGADNDYLSGGAGADQLFGGAGSDRMLGGTGIDSFVFENGTGRDSIADFDRVSREKLIFDDQLWGNAALTKTQVVAQHASVIAGSVVFNFGDGDVVTLTGIRTLSGLSALIEII
;
A
#
# COMPACT_ATOMS: atom_id res chain seq x y z
N MET A 1 -5.88 17.80 24.27
CA MET A 1 -6.74 18.74 23.57
C MET A 1 -6.81 18.28 22.12
N VAL A 2 -7.94 17.71 21.69
CA VAL A 2 -8.12 17.26 20.32
C VAL A 2 -8.15 18.52 19.44
N VAL A 3 -7.17 18.67 18.57
CA VAL A 3 -7.18 19.75 17.58
C VAL A 3 -8.15 19.32 16.49
N MET A 4 -9.35 19.90 16.50
CA MET A 4 -10.28 19.76 15.36
C MET A 4 -9.64 20.45 14.17
N THR A 5 -9.14 19.69 13.20
CA THR A 5 -8.75 20.23 11.90
C THR A 5 -10.03 20.72 11.19
N ALA A 6 -9.95 21.89 10.53
CA ALA A 6 -11.05 22.34 9.69
C ALA A 6 -11.39 21.21 8.69
N SER A 7 -12.67 20.83 8.62
CA SER A 7 -13.08 19.71 7.78
C SER A 7 -13.16 20.18 6.33
N ILE A 8 -12.28 19.66 5.49
CA ILE A 8 -12.41 19.81 4.03
C ILE A 8 -13.73 19.19 3.54
N SER A 9 -14.29 19.69 2.46
CA SER A 9 -15.49 19.12 1.84
C SER A 9 -15.21 17.71 1.30
N ALA A 10 -16.26 16.93 1.10
CA ALA A 10 -16.12 15.58 0.53
C ALA A 10 -15.51 15.59 -0.89
N ALA A 11 -15.71 16.64 -1.66
CA ALA A 11 -15.13 16.81 -2.99
C ALA A 11 -13.61 17.09 -2.89
N GLU A 12 -13.21 17.96 -1.96
CA GLU A 12 -11.80 18.28 -1.72
C GLU A 12 -11.06 17.09 -1.11
N GLN A 13 -11.71 16.33 -0.21
CA GLN A 13 -11.17 15.06 0.28
C GLN A 13 -10.93 14.07 -0.88
N LEU A 14 -11.89 13.92 -1.80
CA LEU A 14 -11.72 13.07 -2.97
C LEU A 14 -10.53 13.54 -3.84
N MET A 15 -10.35 14.85 -4.03
CA MET A 15 -9.20 15.37 -4.76
C MET A 15 -7.88 15.06 -4.05
N LEU A 16 -7.83 15.17 -2.72
CA LEU A 16 -6.65 14.78 -1.94
C LEU A 16 -6.32 13.29 -2.13
N GLU A 17 -7.34 12.42 -2.11
CA GLU A 17 -7.17 11.00 -2.33
C GLU A 17 -6.64 10.70 -3.75
N MET A 18 -7.16 11.37 -4.77
CA MET A 18 -6.67 11.24 -6.15
C MET A 18 -5.23 11.74 -6.31
N VAL A 19 -4.87 12.85 -5.66
CA VAL A 19 -3.49 13.36 -5.64
C VAL A 19 -2.56 12.35 -4.96
N ASN A 20 -2.93 11.80 -3.82
CA ASN A 20 -2.13 10.83 -3.10
C ASN A 20 -2.02 9.49 -3.84
N ARG A 21 -3.09 9.01 -4.49
CA ARG A 21 -3.03 7.85 -5.40
C ARG A 21 -2.01 8.07 -6.53
N ALA A 22 -2.06 9.23 -7.17
CA ALA A 22 -1.11 9.60 -8.23
C ALA A 22 0.34 9.66 -7.74
N ARG A 23 0.56 10.11 -6.51
CA ARG A 23 1.90 10.18 -5.89
C ARG A 23 2.43 8.81 -5.50
N LEU A 24 1.58 7.89 -5.04
CA LEU A 24 1.97 6.53 -4.67
C LEU A 24 2.27 5.63 -5.87
N ASP A 25 1.59 5.83 -7.01
CA ASP A 25 1.86 5.14 -8.28
C ASP A 25 1.70 6.10 -9.47
N PRO A 26 2.73 6.92 -9.76
CA PRO A 26 2.69 7.89 -10.85
C PRO A 26 2.45 7.26 -12.23
N SER A 27 2.98 6.05 -12.43
CA SER A 27 2.84 5.33 -13.71
C SER A 27 1.44 4.81 -13.94
N ALA A 28 0.78 4.28 -12.92
CA ALA A 28 -0.60 3.84 -13.02
C ALA A 28 -1.55 5.01 -13.30
N GLU A 29 -1.35 6.16 -12.62
CA GLU A 29 -2.17 7.35 -12.87
C GLU A 29 -1.97 7.89 -14.29
N ALA A 30 -0.73 7.95 -14.77
CA ALA A 30 -0.43 8.35 -16.14
C ALA A 30 -1.10 7.42 -17.16
N SER A 31 -1.04 6.10 -16.93
CA SER A 31 -1.68 5.08 -17.77
C SER A 31 -3.21 5.21 -17.74
N ARG A 32 -3.81 5.41 -16.56
CA ARG A 32 -5.25 5.63 -16.39
C ARG A 32 -5.74 6.82 -17.24
N LEU A 33 -4.92 7.86 -17.33
CA LEU A 33 -5.25 9.09 -18.04
C LEU A 33 -4.81 9.12 -19.51
N GLY A 34 -4.13 8.07 -19.98
CA GLY A 34 -3.66 7.95 -21.35
C GLY A 34 -2.57 8.97 -21.72
N VAL A 35 -1.71 9.34 -20.75
CA VAL A 35 -0.60 10.28 -20.96
C VAL A 35 0.72 9.63 -20.56
N ALA A 36 1.82 9.97 -21.26
CA ALA A 36 3.14 9.61 -20.76
C ALA A 36 3.49 10.49 -19.55
N LEU A 37 4.00 9.88 -18.48
CA LEU A 37 4.29 10.58 -17.22
C LEU A 37 5.19 11.81 -17.42
N THR A 38 6.17 11.73 -18.31
CA THR A 38 7.13 12.78 -18.61
C THR A 38 6.76 13.67 -19.81
N ALA A 39 5.57 13.46 -20.42
CA ALA A 39 5.16 14.23 -21.60
C ALA A 39 5.13 15.73 -21.33
N GLY A 40 5.81 16.50 -22.16
CA GLY A 40 5.90 17.96 -22.06
C GLY A 40 6.82 18.49 -20.94
N LEU A 41 7.60 17.61 -20.30
CA LEU A 41 8.55 17.95 -19.25
C LEU A 41 9.99 17.69 -19.70
N GLN A 42 10.94 18.37 -19.04
CA GLN A 42 12.35 18.06 -19.22
C GLN A 42 12.68 16.67 -18.68
N PRO A 43 13.61 15.93 -19.31
CA PRO A 43 14.05 14.64 -18.79
C PRO A 43 14.49 14.72 -17.31
N GLY A 44 14.04 13.77 -16.49
CA GLY A 44 14.35 13.71 -15.06
C GLY A 44 13.52 14.64 -14.14
N SER A 45 12.59 15.43 -14.69
CA SER A 45 11.71 16.30 -13.88
C SER A 45 10.76 15.52 -12.99
N ILE A 46 10.35 14.35 -13.41
CA ILE A 46 9.47 13.43 -12.67
C ILE A 46 10.01 12.01 -12.83
N THR A 47 9.96 11.22 -11.77
CA THR A 47 10.32 9.80 -11.77
C THR A 47 9.08 8.94 -11.54
N THR A 48 9.18 7.64 -11.88
CA THR A 48 8.13 6.64 -11.64
C THR A 48 8.08 6.16 -10.19
N ALA A 49 9.10 6.49 -9.39
CA ALA A 49 9.14 6.12 -7.98
C ALA A 49 7.96 6.75 -7.21
N ALA A 50 7.45 6.04 -6.23
CA ALA A 50 6.47 6.56 -5.29
C ALA A 50 6.98 7.86 -4.63
N LYS A 51 6.05 8.77 -4.35
CA LYS A 51 6.30 9.99 -3.58
C LYS A 51 5.55 9.89 -2.26
N GLN A 52 6.09 10.52 -1.22
CA GLN A 52 5.35 10.62 0.03
C GLN A 52 3.99 11.28 -0.19
N VAL A 53 2.99 10.88 0.57
CA VAL A 53 1.64 11.44 0.49
C VAL A 53 1.63 12.88 1.02
N LEU A 54 0.68 13.67 0.52
CA LEU A 54 0.43 15.02 1.00
C LEU A 54 -0.64 14.99 2.09
N VAL A 55 -0.44 15.83 3.09
CA VAL A 55 -1.37 16.00 4.20
C VAL A 55 -2.14 17.29 4.03
N HIS A 56 -3.42 17.27 4.34
CA HIS A 56 -4.24 18.48 4.37
C HIS A 56 -3.69 19.47 5.42
N ASN A 57 -3.57 20.74 5.00
CA ASN A 57 -3.18 21.85 5.87
C ASN A 57 -4.17 23.00 5.74
N SER A 58 -4.82 23.37 6.84
CA SER A 58 -5.87 24.39 6.85
C SER A 58 -5.41 25.81 6.51
N MET A 59 -4.13 26.16 6.78
CA MET A 59 -3.59 27.45 6.38
C MET A 59 -3.37 27.52 4.86
N LEU A 60 -2.89 26.45 4.25
CA LEU A 60 -2.78 26.33 2.80
C LEU A 60 -4.18 26.30 2.15
N GLU A 61 -5.15 25.64 2.77
CA GLU A 61 -6.56 25.66 2.33
C GLU A 61 -7.13 27.08 2.35
N ASN A 62 -6.93 27.84 3.43
CA ASN A 62 -7.36 29.24 3.50
C ASN A 62 -6.75 30.10 2.39
N ALA A 63 -5.46 29.89 2.06
CA ALA A 63 -4.82 30.55 0.94
C ALA A 63 -5.45 30.17 -0.40
N ALA A 64 -5.78 28.89 -0.61
CA ALA A 64 -6.44 28.39 -1.80
C ALA A 64 -7.88 28.91 -1.94
N VAL A 65 -8.69 28.86 -0.85
CA VAL A 65 -10.06 29.38 -0.80
C VAL A 65 -10.09 30.87 -1.17
N GLY A 66 -9.27 31.70 -0.49
CA GLY A 66 -9.21 33.13 -0.77
C GLY A 66 -8.84 33.43 -2.22
N HIS A 67 -7.96 32.62 -2.81
CA HIS A 67 -7.57 32.79 -4.21
C HIS A 67 -8.65 32.34 -5.19
N ALA A 68 -9.28 31.19 -4.98
CA ALA A 68 -10.34 30.68 -5.82
C ALA A 68 -11.57 31.64 -5.82
N GLN A 69 -11.96 32.12 -4.64
CA GLN A 69 -13.02 33.13 -4.50
C GLN A 69 -12.68 34.44 -5.21
N TRP A 70 -11.44 34.90 -5.08
CA TRP A 70 -11.01 36.11 -5.78
C TRP A 70 -11.02 35.94 -7.30
N MET A 71 -10.58 34.80 -7.83
CA MET A 71 -10.62 34.52 -9.27
C MET A 71 -12.04 34.59 -9.81
N LEU A 72 -13.01 34.03 -9.10
CA LEU A 72 -14.42 34.11 -9.46
C LEU A 72 -14.96 35.53 -9.38
N ALA A 73 -14.70 36.25 -8.28
CA ALA A 73 -15.21 37.61 -8.04
C ALA A 73 -14.63 38.64 -9.01
N ALA A 74 -13.33 38.54 -9.30
CA ALA A 74 -12.64 39.40 -10.25
C ALA A 74 -12.82 39.00 -11.71
N ASN A 75 -13.41 37.84 -11.96
CA ASN A 75 -13.49 37.20 -13.28
C ASN A 75 -12.13 37.08 -13.98
N VAL A 76 -11.14 36.59 -13.24
CA VAL A 76 -9.75 36.43 -13.70
C VAL A 76 -9.27 35.03 -13.38
N PHE A 77 -8.62 34.38 -14.33
CA PHE A 77 -7.94 33.08 -14.11
C PHE A 77 -6.44 33.31 -14.19
N SER A 78 -5.77 33.34 -13.03
CA SER A 78 -4.36 33.71 -12.93
C SER A 78 -3.73 33.23 -11.64
N HIS A 79 -2.46 32.85 -11.67
CA HIS A 79 -1.64 32.60 -10.48
C HIS A 79 -1.33 33.90 -9.67
N THR A 80 -1.39 35.06 -10.31
CA THR A 80 -1.27 36.37 -9.62
C THR A 80 -2.62 36.75 -9.05
N GLY A 81 -2.72 36.90 -7.74
CA GLY A 81 -3.96 37.14 -7.02
C GLY A 81 -4.22 38.62 -6.73
N PHE A 82 -5.14 38.88 -5.81
CA PHE A 82 -5.50 40.22 -5.36
C PHE A 82 -4.26 41.05 -4.97
N GLY A 83 -4.22 42.30 -5.42
CA GLY A 83 -3.10 43.19 -5.15
C GLY A 83 -1.73 42.77 -5.74
N GLY A 84 -1.75 41.86 -6.72
CA GLY A 84 -0.51 41.35 -7.31
C GLY A 84 0.14 40.21 -6.51
N SER A 85 -0.58 39.61 -5.56
CA SER A 85 -0.04 38.60 -4.65
C SER A 85 0.38 37.31 -5.35
N THR A 86 1.54 36.79 -4.96
CA THR A 86 2.06 35.49 -5.37
C THR A 86 1.50 34.37 -4.48
N PRO A 87 1.57 33.07 -4.91
CA PRO A 87 1.18 31.96 -4.05
C PRO A 87 1.87 31.95 -2.68
N GLY A 88 3.18 32.25 -2.62
CA GLY A 88 3.92 32.35 -1.36
C GLY A 88 3.42 33.46 -0.44
N GLN A 89 3.10 34.63 -0.99
CA GLN A 89 2.54 35.72 -0.18
C GLN A 89 1.15 35.36 0.36
N ARG A 90 0.31 34.63 -0.39
CA ARG A 90 -0.97 34.14 0.08
C ARG A 90 -0.82 33.11 1.18
N ALA A 91 0.10 32.17 1.04
CA ALA A 91 0.42 31.18 2.09
C ALA A 91 0.90 31.87 3.38
N THR A 92 1.82 32.83 3.28
CA THR A 92 2.28 33.62 4.43
C THR A 92 1.13 34.43 5.07
N ALA A 93 0.28 35.05 4.26
CA ALA A 93 -0.86 35.82 4.77
C ALA A 93 -1.89 34.94 5.48
N ALA A 94 -1.99 33.66 5.10
CA ALA A 94 -2.81 32.65 5.77
C ALA A 94 -2.13 32.07 7.04
N GLY A 95 -0.92 32.50 7.38
CA GLY A 95 -0.18 32.05 8.55
C GLY A 95 0.71 30.82 8.33
N TYR A 96 0.87 30.37 7.08
CA TYR A 96 1.71 29.22 6.76
C TYR A 96 3.17 29.65 6.62
N ASP A 97 4.02 29.13 7.48
CA ASP A 97 5.48 29.33 7.44
C ASP A 97 6.11 28.25 6.57
N TRP A 98 6.65 28.61 5.41
CA TRP A 98 7.04 27.66 4.38
C TRP A 98 8.50 27.72 3.98
N ASN A 99 9.07 26.55 3.72
CA ASN A 99 10.37 26.38 3.07
C ASN A 99 10.25 26.31 1.54
N THR A 100 9.16 25.73 1.08
CA THR A 100 8.79 25.66 -0.34
C THR A 100 7.28 25.75 -0.50
N VAL A 101 6.84 26.37 -1.57
CA VAL A 101 5.43 26.54 -1.89
C VAL A 101 5.21 26.39 -3.40
N GLY A 102 4.03 25.98 -3.80
CA GLY A 102 3.60 25.89 -5.18
C GLY A 102 2.10 25.99 -5.30
N GLU A 103 1.61 26.16 -6.52
CA GLU A 103 0.19 26.29 -6.78
C GLU A 103 -0.20 25.63 -8.10
N ASN A 104 -1.34 24.95 -8.11
CA ASN A 104 -2.08 24.60 -9.30
C ASN A 104 -3.45 25.29 -9.25
N ILE A 105 -3.93 25.75 -10.39
CA ILE A 105 -5.28 26.27 -10.55
C ILE A 105 -5.97 25.60 -11.73
N SER A 106 -7.26 25.38 -11.62
CA SER A 106 -8.09 24.80 -12.67
C SER A 106 -9.50 25.38 -12.60
N TRP A 107 -10.11 25.61 -13.74
CA TRP A 107 -11.54 25.89 -13.77
C TRP A 107 -12.23 25.06 -14.84
N GLN A 108 -13.48 24.73 -14.57
CA GLN A 108 -14.39 24.09 -15.51
C GLN A 108 -15.76 24.73 -15.33
N GLY A 109 -16.53 24.77 -16.40
CA GLY A 109 -17.87 25.36 -16.35
C GLY A 109 -18.81 24.81 -17.39
N SER A 110 -20.10 25.04 -17.14
CA SER A 110 -21.20 24.68 -18.01
C SER A 110 -22.22 25.82 -18.04
N THR A 111 -22.93 25.98 -19.13
CA THR A 111 -24.09 26.88 -19.19
C THR A 111 -25.29 26.30 -18.44
N ALA A 112 -25.31 24.98 -18.20
CA ALA A 112 -26.26 24.30 -17.32
C ALA A 112 -25.76 24.32 -15.86
N ALA A 113 -26.60 23.86 -14.93
CA ALA A 113 -26.20 23.67 -13.54
C ALA A 113 -25.03 22.65 -13.45
N ILE A 114 -24.10 22.87 -12.51
CA ILE A 114 -22.97 22.02 -12.24
C ILE A 114 -23.04 21.46 -10.82
N SER A 115 -22.36 20.33 -10.61
CA SER A 115 -22.15 19.74 -9.29
C SER A 115 -20.66 19.76 -8.96
N ALA A 116 -20.30 20.22 -7.77
CA ALA A 116 -18.92 20.17 -7.25
C ALA A 116 -18.35 18.76 -7.39
N ASN A 117 -19.12 17.75 -6.98
CA ASN A 117 -18.71 16.35 -6.97
C ASN A 117 -18.37 15.80 -8.35
N LEU A 118 -19.09 16.22 -9.40
CA LEU A 118 -18.80 15.78 -10.78
C LEU A 118 -17.61 16.53 -11.39
N MET A 119 -17.39 17.78 -10.99
CA MET A 119 -16.30 18.60 -11.53
C MET A 119 -14.95 18.23 -10.95
N ILE A 120 -14.87 17.84 -9.67
CA ILE A 120 -13.60 17.65 -8.96
C ILE A 120 -12.69 16.60 -9.60
N SER A 121 -13.24 15.45 -10.02
CA SER A 121 -12.49 14.38 -10.66
C SER A 121 -11.96 14.79 -12.04
N THR A 122 -12.79 15.47 -12.84
CA THR A 122 -12.38 15.95 -14.16
C THR A 122 -11.34 17.07 -14.07
N GLN A 123 -11.39 17.88 -13.01
CA GLN A 123 -10.38 18.91 -12.73
C GLN A 123 -9.05 18.29 -12.30
N HIS A 124 -9.06 17.25 -11.46
CA HIS A 124 -7.84 16.47 -11.15
C HIS A 124 -7.23 15.88 -12.42
N ASP A 125 -8.05 15.25 -13.26
CA ASP A 125 -7.58 14.65 -14.52
C ASP A 125 -6.95 15.69 -15.46
N ALA A 126 -7.56 16.88 -15.56
CA ALA A 126 -7.03 17.99 -16.35
C ALA A 126 -5.70 18.51 -15.79
N LEU A 127 -5.59 18.66 -14.49
CA LEU A 127 -4.35 19.07 -13.82
C LEU A 127 -3.24 18.04 -14.05
N PHE A 128 -3.52 16.76 -13.93
CA PHE A 128 -2.53 15.72 -14.17
C PHE A 128 -2.10 15.64 -15.64
N LYS A 129 -3.01 15.84 -16.59
CA LYS A 129 -2.69 15.89 -18.03
C LYS A 129 -1.82 17.06 -18.40
N SER A 130 -1.90 18.18 -17.73
CA SER A 130 -1.06 19.36 -17.93
C SER A 130 0.35 19.15 -17.37
N ALA A 131 1.38 19.32 -18.19
CA ALA A 131 2.77 19.08 -17.81
C ALA A 131 3.21 19.89 -16.59
N GLY A 132 2.94 21.20 -16.57
CA GLY A 132 3.32 22.09 -15.46
C GLY A 132 2.61 21.74 -14.16
N HIS A 133 1.29 21.47 -14.21
CA HIS A 133 0.53 21.09 -13.03
C HIS A 133 0.93 19.70 -12.53
N ARG A 134 1.18 18.74 -13.44
CA ARG A 134 1.71 17.41 -13.09
C ARG A 134 3.06 17.50 -12.39
N ALA A 135 3.93 18.42 -12.81
CA ALA A 135 5.21 18.62 -12.13
C ALA A 135 5.04 19.05 -10.66
N ASN A 136 4.06 19.91 -10.36
CA ASN A 136 3.73 20.27 -8.99
C ASN A 136 3.12 19.09 -8.21
N LEU A 137 2.17 18.36 -8.82
CA LEU A 137 1.57 17.17 -8.19
C LEU A 137 2.63 16.12 -7.79
N MET A 138 3.69 15.97 -8.61
CA MET A 138 4.75 14.97 -8.43
C MET A 138 6.00 15.49 -7.73
N LYS A 139 6.01 16.76 -7.28
CA LYS A 139 7.18 17.35 -6.63
C LYS A 139 7.46 16.69 -5.28
N GLU A 140 8.68 16.17 -5.11
CA GLU A 140 9.06 15.39 -3.93
C GLU A 140 9.10 16.23 -2.64
N ASN A 141 9.47 17.50 -2.76
CA ASN A 141 9.65 18.39 -1.62
C ASN A 141 8.35 18.90 -1.00
N PHE A 142 7.18 18.63 -1.59
CA PHE A 142 5.91 18.96 -0.97
C PHE A 142 5.47 17.85 -0.02
N THR A 143 5.03 18.24 1.17
CA THR A 143 4.54 17.37 2.24
C THR A 143 3.11 17.68 2.65
N GLU A 144 2.63 18.89 2.32
CA GLU A 144 1.32 19.39 2.71
C GLU A 144 0.62 20.04 1.52
N ILE A 145 -0.71 20.06 1.58
CA ILE A 145 -1.57 20.65 0.55
C ILE A 145 -2.81 21.28 1.18
N GLY A 146 -3.23 22.43 0.67
CA GLY A 146 -4.57 22.98 0.85
C GLY A 146 -5.31 22.94 -0.48
N ILE A 147 -6.53 22.49 -0.48
CA ILE A 147 -7.39 22.37 -1.66
C ILE A 147 -8.64 23.21 -1.44
N ALA A 148 -9.01 23.98 -2.44
CA ALA A 148 -10.27 24.70 -2.47
C ALA A 148 -11.01 24.42 -3.78
N GLN A 149 -12.31 24.14 -3.68
CA GLN A 149 -13.22 24.10 -4.82
C GLN A 149 -14.37 25.07 -4.58
N GLU A 150 -14.37 26.19 -5.31
CA GLU A 150 -15.39 27.22 -5.19
C GLU A 150 -16.31 27.21 -6.42
N LEU A 151 -17.62 27.29 -6.17
CA LEU A 151 -18.62 27.38 -7.21
C LEU A 151 -19.07 28.82 -7.39
N GLY A 152 -19.17 29.26 -8.65
CA GLY A 152 -19.61 30.62 -8.95
C GLY A 152 -19.90 30.82 -10.42
N ARG A 153 -19.98 32.09 -10.83
CA ARG A 153 -20.09 32.44 -12.26
C ARG A 153 -18.74 32.93 -12.76
N PHE A 154 -18.38 32.48 -13.95
CA PHE A 154 -17.14 32.88 -14.60
C PHE A 154 -17.40 33.18 -16.08
N GLN A 155 -16.99 34.34 -16.54
CA GLN A 155 -17.12 34.74 -17.93
C GLN A 155 -15.85 34.36 -18.71
N SER A 156 -16.00 33.60 -19.78
CA SER A 156 -14.93 33.30 -20.71
C SER A 156 -15.38 33.66 -22.14
N GLY A 157 -14.71 34.63 -22.72
CA GLY A 157 -15.14 35.21 -23.98
C GLY A 157 -16.51 35.88 -23.83
N ALA A 158 -17.45 35.56 -24.72
CA ALA A 158 -18.81 36.07 -24.70
C ALA A 158 -19.78 35.31 -23.76
N ASN A 159 -19.36 34.16 -23.22
CA ASN A 159 -20.22 33.27 -22.45
C ASN A 159 -19.98 33.41 -20.95
N ILE A 160 -21.08 33.30 -20.18
CA ILE A 160 -21.03 33.20 -18.72
C ILE A 160 -21.36 31.74 -18.33
N PHE A 161 -20.48 31.10 -17.57
CA PHE A 161 -20.62 29.74 -17.12
C PHE A 161 -20.96 29.66 -15.63
N ASN A 162 -21.71 28.65 -15.23
CA ASN A 162 -21.65 28.16 -13.88
C ASN A 162 -20.31 27.42 -13.78
N ALA A 163 -19.41 27.91 -12.95
CA ALA A 163 -18.03 27.47 -12.92
C ALA A 163 -17.66 26.83 -11.57
N SER A 164 -16.83 25.80 -11.63
CA SER A 164 -16.05 25.28 -10.53
C SER A 164 -14.62 25.79 -10.67
N MET A 165 -14.14 26.53 -9.67
CA MET A 165 -12.80 27.07 -9.59
C MET A 165 -12.04 26.28 -8.53
N VAL A 166 -10.94 25.63 -8.93
CA VAL A 166 -10.08 24.88 -8.03
C VAL A 166 -8.74 25.58 -7.88
N ALA A 167 -8.28 25.70 -6.64
CA ALA A 167 -6.90 26.03 -6.30
C ALA A 167 -6.31 24.94 -5.39
N GLN A 168 -5.09 24.50 -5.71
CA GLN A 168 -4.27 23.61 -4.88
C GLN A 168 -3.03 24.41 -4.45
N SER A 169 -2.93 24.70 -3.16
CA SER A 169 -1.74 25.30 -2.57
C SER A 169 -0.87 24.22 -1.95
N PHE A 170 0.31 23.99 -2.48
CA PHE A 170 1.27 23.01 -1.99
C PHE A 170 2.29 23.68 -1.08
N GLY A 171 2.77 22.94 -0.07
CA GLY A 171 3.80 23.46 0.82
C GLY A 171 4.63 22.39 1.52
N ARG A 172 5.67 22.92 2.19
CA ARG A 172 6.44 22.23 3.22
C ARG A 172 6.86 23.27 4.26
N SER A 173 6.50 23.06 5.54
CA SER A 173 6.78 23.97 6.66
C SER A 173 7.84 23.43 7.57
N GLY A 174 8.39 22.40 7.60
CA GLY A 174 9.36 21.87 8.57
C GLY A 174 9.73 20.43 8.26
N SER A 175 10.00 19.69 9.33
CA SER A 175 10.33 18.26 9.30
C SER A 175 9.23 17.42 9.93
N ASP A 176 8.03 17.96 10.11
CA ASP A 176 6.91 17.21 10.68
C ASP A 176 6.55 16.02 9.82
N VAL A 177 6.21 14.91 10.45
CA VAL A 177 5.72 13.69 9.84
C VAL A 177 4.27 13.47 10.28
N PHE A 178 3.45 12.98 9.38
CA PHE A 178 2.03 12.74 9.61
C PHE A 178 1.63 11.33 9.21
N ILE A 179 0.69 10.77 9.96
CA ILE A 179 -0.15 9.68 9.48
C ILE A 179 -1.46 10.31 9.03
N THR A 180 -1.79 10.17 7.76
CA THR A 180 -2.99 10.75 7.15
C THR A 180 -3.79 9.68 6.44
N GLY A 181 -5.08 9.86 6.33
CA GLY A 181 -5.91 8.90 5.62
C GLY A 181 -7.37 9.26 5.67
N VAL A 182 -8.18 8.31 5.27
CA VAL A 182 -9.63 8.42 5.27
C VAL A 182 -10.24 7.16 5.89
N ALA A 183 -11.23 7.37 6.76
CA ALA A 183 -12.13 6.31 7.21
C ALA A 183 -13.36 6.31 6.29
N TYR A 184 -13.67 5.20 5.65
CA TYR A 184 -14.80 5.12 4.72
C TYR A 184 -15.39 3.71 4.60
N ASP A 185 -16.64 3.63 4.14
CA ASP A 185 -17.25 2.38 3.73
C ASP A 185 -17.14 2.24 2.21
N ASP A 186 -16.43 1.24 1.74
CA ASP A 186 -16.28 0.94 0.31
C ASP A 186 -17.56 0.27 -0.20
N ASN A 187 -18.59 1.08 -0.45
CA ASN A 187 -19.92 0.60 -0.83
C ASN A 187 -20.00 0.13 -2.29
N ASN A 188 -19.15 0.67 -3.14
CA ASN A 188 -19.08 0.35 -4.57
C ASN A 188 -18.03 -0.71 -4.91
N LEU A 189 -17.23 -1.16 -3.92
CA LEU A 189 -16.18 -2.17 -4.01
C LEU A 189 -15.06 -1.82 -5.01
N ASP A 190 -14.81 -0.53 -5.22
CA ASP A 190 -13.73 -0.07 -6.10
C ASP A 190 -12.38 0.10 -5.39
N ARG A 191 -12.37 -0.09 -4.07
CA ARG A 191 -11.20 0.02 -3.18
C ARG A 191 -10.59 1.43 -3.16
N PHE A 192 -11.41 2.42 -3.41
CA PHE A 192 -11.03 3.82 -3.40
C PHE A 192 -12.13 4.66 -2.77
N TYR A 193 -11.75 5.72 -2.06
CA TYR A 193 -12.72 6.63 -1.46
C TYR A 193 -13.58 7.32 -2.51
N THR A 194 -14.89 7.24 -2.35
CA THR A 194 -15.89 7.93 -3.16
C THR A 194 -16.73 8.86 -2.29
N ILE A 195 -17.19 9.98 -2.86
CA ILE A 195 -17.99 10.97 -2.15
C ILE A 195 -19.26 10.31 -1.59
N GLY A 196 -19.48 10.47 -0.28
CA GLY A 196 -20.58 9.88 0.45
C GLY A 196 -20.23 8.60 1.23
N GLU A 197 -19.01 8.08 1.08
CA GLU A 197 -18.52 6.90 1.80
C GLU A 197 -17.79 7.25 3.10
N GLY A 198 -17.43 8.52 3.31
CA GLY A 198 -16.66 8.96 4.47
C GLY A 198 -17.35 8.68 5.80
N LYS A 199 -16.56 8.29 6.79
CA LYS A 199 -16.97 7.99 8.16
C LYS A 199 -16.34 8.98 9.13
N ALA A 200 -17.17 9.67 9.89
CA ALA A 200 -16.73 10.49 11.03
C ALA A 200 -16.56 9.65 12.30
N GLY A 201 -15.82 10.19 13.27
CA GLY A 201 -15.77 9.64 14.62
C GLY A 201 -14.76 8.51 14.81
N LEU A 202 -13.88 8.24 13.82
CA LEU A 202 -12.69 7.40 14.05
C LEU A 202 -11.66 8.23 14.80
N THR A 203 -11.37 7.86 16.02
CA THR A 203 -10.29 8.45 16.82
C THR A 203 -8.99 7.69 16.54
N MET A 204 -7.94 8.42 16.19
CA MET A 204 -6.60 7.90 15.95
C MET A 204 -5.65 8.46 17.00
N ILE A 205 -4.91 7.61 17.69
CA ILE A 205 -3.94 7.98 18.70
C ILE A 205 -2.59 7.37 18.36
N ALA A 206 -1.55 8.20 18.36
CA ALA A 206 -0.17 7.74 18.24
C ALA A 206 0.54 7.83 19.60
N SER A 207 1.27 6.77 19.96
CA SER A 207 2.05 6.67 21.19
C SER A 207 3.41 6.04 20.95
N ASP A 208 4.29 6.08 21.95
CA ASP A 208 5.55 5.34 21.87
C ASP A 208 5.30 3.84 21.90
N ILE A 209 6.17 3.12 21.18
CA ILE A 209 6.15 1.64 21.12
C ILE A 209 6.82 1.05 22.37
N ALA A 210 7.56 1.87 23.08
CA ALA A 210 8.32 1.39 24.20
C ALA A 210 7.37 0.90 25.29
N LEU A 211 7.47 -0.39 25.60
CA LEU A 211 7.25 -0.90 26.94
C LEU A 211 5.99 -1.71 27.25
N LEU A 212 5.58 -2.62 26.40
CA LEU A 212 5.11 -3.88 26.99
C LEU A 212 5.77 -5.03 26.24
N PRO A 213 6.74 -5.75 26.82
CA PRO A 213 7.12 -7.04 26.27
C PRO A 213 5.89 -7.94 26.29
N ALA A 214 5.67 -8.70 25.21
CA ALA A 214 4.51 -9.56 25.02
C ALA A 214 4.24 -10.59 26.15
N ASN A 215 5.07 -10.63 27.19
CA ASN A 215 4.98 -11.50 28.37
C ASN A 215 5.12 -10.74 29.70
N ALA A 216 4.89 -9.44 29.75
CA ALA A 216 4.89 -8.73 31.00
C ALA A 216 3.58 -9.04 31.77
N GLU A 217 3.63 -9.90 32.78
CA GLU A 217 2.66 -9.84 33.84
C GLU A 217 2.63 -8.40 34.35
N ILE A 218 1.44 -7.79 34.33
CA ILE A 218 1.20 -6.46 34.87
C ILE A 218 1.43 -6.51 36.36
N VAL A 219 2.67 -6.37 36.79
CA VAL A 219 3.01 -5.96 38.12
C VAL A 219 2.87 -4.45 38.13
N GLU A 220 1.96 -3.91 38.91
CA GLU A 220 1.58 -2.51 39.06
C GLU A 220 2.77 -1.52 38.92
N SER A 221 3.12 -1.19 37.69
CA SER A 221 3.88 -0.01 37.35
C SER A 221 3.21 0.57 36.10
N THR A 222 2.34 1.53 36.32
CA THR A 222 1.65 2.29 35.30
C THR A 222 2.68 3.08 34.48
N VAL A 223 3.27 2.43 33.50
CA VAL A 223 3.94 3.16 32.40
C VAL A 223 2.81 3.73 31.54
N ILE A 224 2.51 5.00 31.76
CA ILE A 224 1.54 5.73 30.94
C ILE A 224 2.21 5.91 29.58
N PRO A 225 1.65 5.36 28.48
CA PRO A 225 2.20 5.58 27.13
C PRO A 225 2.29 7.07 26.85
N THR A 226 3.42 7.52 26.31
CA THR A 226 3.52 8.91 25.86
C THR A 226 2.72 9.07 24.58
N VAL A 227 1.63 9.83 24.63
CA VAL A 227 0.82 10.14 23.46
C VAL A 227 1.52 11.24 22.65
N PHE A 228 1.88 10.93 21.42
CA PHE A 228 2.53 11.88 20.50
C PHE A 228 1.52 12.72 19.73
N GLY A 229 0.31 12.21 19.52
CA GLY A 229 -0.76 12.91 18.83
C GLY A 229 -2.08 12.15 18.93
N ALA A 230 -3.16 12.89 18.75
CA ALA A 230 -4.51 12.35 18.62
C ALA A 230 -5.31 13.18 17.61
N THR A 231 -6.15 12.52 16.82
CA THR A 231 -7.04 13.16 15.85
C THR A 231 -8.33 12.36 15.72
N GLU A 232 -9.36 12.99 15.17
CA GLU A 232 -10.63 12.33 14.87
C GLU A 232 -10.97 12.57 13.39
N SER A 233 -11.54 11.56 12.73
CA SER A 233 -11.98 11.70 11.34
C SER A 233 -13.18 12.64 11.21
N ALA A 234 -13.11 13.51 10.22
CA ALA A 234 -14.17 14.44 9.88
C ALA A 234 -15.35 13.75 9.16
N THR A 235 -16.42 14.48 8.86
CA THR A 235 -17.61 13.97 8.15
C THR A 235 -17.29 13.38 6.77
N ALA A 236 -16.28 13.92 6.09
CA ALA A 236 -15.75 13.34 4.84
C ALA A 236 -14.85 12.11 5.06
N GLY A 237 -14.64 11.69 6.31
CA GLY A 237 -13.77 10.58 6.68
C GLY A 237 -12.31 10.93 6.85
N GLY A 238 -11.85 12.06 6.33
CA GLY A 238 -10.43 12.46 6.34
C GLY A 238 -9.90 12.74 7.75
N TYR A 239 -8.64 12.41 7.99
CA TYR A 239 -7.91 12.74 9.21
C TYR A 239 -6.43 12.98 8.93
N ALA A 240 -5.77 13.71 9.83
CA ALA A 240 -4.33 13.90 9.85
C ALA A 240 -3.82 13.85 11.29
N LEU A 241 -2.97 12.90 11.57
CA LEU A 241 -2.34 12.68 12.86
C LEU A 241 -0.89 13.18 12.81
N LYS A 242 -0.64 14.33 13.41
CA LYS A 242 0.71 14.90 13.48
C LYS A 242 1.53 14.17 14.55
N LEU A 243 2.72 13.73 14.18
CA LEU A 243 3.69 13.17 15.12
C LEU A 243 4.56 14.29 15.70
N ALA A 244 4.72 14.29 17.01
CA ALA A 244 5.43 15.36 17.72
C ALA A 244 6.92 15.41 17.42
N VAL A 245 7.50 14.28 17.01
CA VAL A 245 8.92 14.13 16.62
C VAL A 245 9.04 13.09 15.51
N PRO A 246 10.01 13.22 14.60
CA PRO A 246 10.32 12.16 13.66
C PRO A 246 10.75 10.89 14.41
N MET A 247 10.14 9.76 14.07
CA MET A 247 10.42 8.45 14.64
C MET A 247 10.54 7.44 13.51
N ALA A 248 11.29 6.35 13.73
CA ALA A 248 11.36 5.27 12.74
C ALA A 248 10.00 4.55 12.62
N SER A 249 9.32 4.40 13.76
CA SER A 249 7.97 3.81 13.80
C SER A 249 7.20 4.33 15.01
N VAL A 250 5.89 4.17 14.96
CA VAL A 250 4.96 4.62 16.00
C VAL A 250 3.83 3.61 16.19
N HIS A 251 3.38 3.47 17.43
CA HIS A 251 2.21 2.68 17.76
C HIS A 251 0.94 3.50 17.51
N VAL A 252 0.01 2.96 16.73
CA VAL A 252 -1.24 3.63 16.37
C VAL A 252 -2.42 2.79 16.79
N THR A 253 -3.32 3.40 17.56
CA THR A 253 -4.62 2.81 17.94
C THR A 253 -5.73 3.57 17.24
N GLY A 254 -6.62 2.85 16.55
CA GLY A 254 -7.85 3.37 15.97
C GLY A 254 -9.08 2.89 16.74
N SER A 255 -9.98 3.80 17.09
CA SER A 255 -11.20 3.47 17.83
C SER A 255 -12.41 4.28 17.39
N VAL A 256 -13.61 3.73 17.59
CA VAL A 256 -14.88 4.45 17.42
C VAL A 256 -15.61 4.43 18.76
N GLY A 257 -15.81 5.62 19.35
CA GLY A 257 -16.27 5.74 20.71
C GLY A 257 -15.31 5.05 21.69
N THR A 258 -15.80 4.05 22.43
CA THR A 258 -14.98 3.25 23.35
C THR A 258 -14.52 1.91 22.76
N THR A 259 -14.85 1.63 21.51
CA THR A 259 -14.50 0.36 20.85
C THR A 259 -13.21 0.54 20.07
N GLU A 260 -12.15 -0.15 20.49
CA GLU A 260 -10.93 -0.29 19.71
C GLU A 260 -11.20 -1.13 18.47
N LEU A 261 -10.80 -0.62 17.30
CA LEU A 261 -10.88 -1.33 16.04
C LEU A 261 -9.58 -2.07 15.74
N PHE A 262 -8.46 -1.42 16.01
CA PHE A 262 -7.13 -1.98 15.76
C PHE A 262 -6.08 -1.26 16.58
N THR A 263 -4.97 -1.95 16.76
CA THR A 263 -3.69 -1.43 17.17
C THR A 263 -2.61 -1.97 16.23
N ALA A 264 -1.74 -1.10 15.75
CA ALA A 264 -0.67 -1.45 14.82
C ALA A 264 0.58 -0.60 15.06
N THR A 265 1.74 -1.12 14.66
CA THR A 265 2.98 -0.35 14.54
C THR A 265 3.15 0.10 13.11
N ILE A 266 3.36 1.39 12.88
CA ILE A 266 3.51 2.01 11.56
C ILE A 266 4.92 2.56 11.43
N GLY A 267 5.64 2.17 10.38
CA GLY A 267 6.92 2.78 9.99
C GLY A 267 6.72 4.20 9.45
N THR A 268 7.49 5.14 9.94
CA THR A 268 7.38 6.57 9.60
C THR A 268 8.70 7.21 9.18
N ASP A 269 9.75 6.44 9.01
CA ASP A 269 11.08 6.88 8.61
C ASP A 269 11.14 7.40 7.16
N SER A 270 10.23 6.93 6.30
CA SER A 270 10.08 7.40 4.92
C SER A 270 9.31 8.72 4.75
N GLY A 271 8.81 9.32 5.85
CA GLY A 271 8.02 10.55 5.83
C GLY A 271 6.52 10.32 6.11
N ASN A 272 5.65 11.12 5.49
CA ASN A 272 4.21 10.99 5.70
C ASN A 272 3.69 9.63 5.22
N VAL A 273 2.85 9.02 6.03
CA VAL A 273 2.24 7.71 5.75
C VAL A 273 0.73 7.87 5.56
N LYS A 274 0.21 7.25 4.50
CA LYS A 274 -1.23 7.06 4.32
C LYS A 274 -1.66 5.81 5.08
N LEU A 275 -2.73 5.93 5.86
CA LEU A 275 -3.36 4.81 6.56
C LEU A 275 -4.87 4.99 6.47
N ASP A 276 -5.53 4.21 5.64
CA ASP A 276 -6.99 4.25 5.51
C ASP A 276 -7.64 3.13 6.34
N VAL A 277 -8.80 3.42 6.91
CA VAL A 277 -9.63 2.43 7.60
C VAL A 277 -10.88 2.16 6.77
N VAL A 278 -10.94 1.00 6.13
CA VAL A 278 -11.96 0.66 5.16
C VAL A 278 -12.99 -0.27 5.78
N SER A 279 -14.23 0.19 5.82
CA SER A 279 -15.39 -0.54 6.38
C SER A 279 -15.17 -1.07 7.81
N GLY A 280 -14.23 -0.47 8.56
CA GLY A 280 -13.82 -0.91 9.89
C GLY A 280 -13.20 -2.32 9.94
N LYS A 281 -12.72 -2.85 8.80
CA LYS A 281 -12.24 -4.24 8.67
C LYS A 281 -10.90 -4.39 7.98
N THR A 282 -10.46 -3.39 7.24
CA THR A 282 -9.23 -3.46 6.45
C THR A 282 -8.44 -2.17 6.62
N LEU A 283 -7.13 -2.30 6.78
CA LEU A 283 -6.19 -1.18 6.73
C LEU A 283 -5.51 -1.13 5.36
N TYR A 284 -5.48 0.06 4.75
CA TYR A 284 -4.68 0.34 3.56
C TYR A 284 -3.57 1.30 3.95
N THR A 285 -2.31 0.96 3.70
CA THR A 285 -1.17 1.77 4.15
C THR A 285 -0.13 1.97 3.06
N SER A 286 0.56 3.11 3.11
CA SER A 286 1.74 3.42 2.32
C SER A 286 3.04 3.40 3.13
N GLY A 287 3.04 2.84 4.32
CA GLY A 287 4.20 2.60 5.17
C GLY A 287 4.26 1.16 5.62
N ASP A 288 5.39 0.76 6.16
CA ASP A 288 5.54 -0.54 6.80
C ASP A 288 4.57 -0.67 7.96
N ILE A 289 4.06 -1.88 8.19
CA ILE A 289 3.05 -2.11 9.22
C ILE A 289 3.20 -3.47 9.89
N THR A 290 3.02 -3.48 11.20
CA THR A 290 2.81 -4.70 11.99
C THR A 290 1.46 -4.60 12.71
N LEU A 291 0.55 -5.53 12.41
CA LEU A 291 -0.73 -5.63 13.11
C LEU A 291 -0.50 -6.21 14.51
N LEU A 292 -1.15 -5.65 15.53
CA LEU A 292 -1.09 -6.16 16.90
C LEU A 292 -2.43 -6.75 17.31
N THR A 293 -3.51 -5.97 17.26
CA THR A 293 -4.85 -6.40 17.64
C THR A 293 -5.92 -5.85 16.70
N GLY A 294 -7.06 -6.51 16.68
CA GLY A 294 -8.27 -6.01 16.01
C GLY A 294 -8.35 -6.34 14.54
N ILE A 295 -8.19 -5.34 13.65
CA ILE A 295 -8.31 -5.57 12.20
C ILE A 295 -7.22 -6.53 11.71
N ASN A 296 -7.63 -7.56 10.95
CA ASN A 296 -6.75 -8.61 10.43
C ASN A 296 -6.51 -8.50 8.91
N ASN A 297 -7.19 -7.60 8.22
CA ASN A 297 -7.03 -7.43 6.78
C ASN A 297 -6.17 -6.21 6.48
N LEU A 298 -5.18 -6.40 5.61
CA LEU A 298 -4.19 -5.40 5.30
C LEU A 298 -3.89 -5.34 3.80
N ARG A 299 -3.71 -4.13 3.27
CA ARG A 299 -3.25 -3.90 1.91
C ARG A 299 -2.19 -2.81 1.87
N LEU A 300 -1.07 -3.11 1.24
CA LEU A 300 -0.03 -2.13 0.93
C LEU A 300 -0.42 -1.30 -0.30
N LEU A 301 -0.13 -0.01 -0.25
CA LEU A 301 -0.44 0.94 -1.31
C LEU A 301 0.81 1.34 -2.09
N GLY A 302 0.62 1.69 -3.36
CA GLY A 302 1.66 2.27 -4.19
C GLY A 302 2.62 1.25 -4.81
N VAL A 303 3.87 1.67 -4.99
CA VAL A 303 4.92 0.89 -5.68
C VAL A 303 6.24 0.86 -4.90
N ALA A 304 6.27 1.43 -3.70
CA ALA A 304 7.44 1.36 -2.83
C ALA A 304 7.62 -0.07 -2.29
N ALA A 305 8.85 -0.45 -2.01
CA ALA A 305 9.12 -1.65 -1.24
C ALA A 305 8.66 -1.40 0.20
N LEU A 306 7.69 -2.16 0.67
CA LEU A 306 7.08 -2.03 1.99
C LEU A 306 6.92 -3.40 2.62
N ASP A 307 6.99 -3.43 3.95
CA ASP A 307 6.88 -4.66 4.72
C ASP A 307 5.56 -4.70 5.51
N ALA A 308 4.96 -5.89 5.58
CA ALA A 308 3.72 -6.09 6.33
C ALA A 308 3.78 -7.37 7.16
N THR A 309 3.46 -7.23 8.44
CA THR A 309 3.39 -8.36 9.37
C THR A 309 1.99 -8.45 9.98
N GLY A 310 1.37 -9.61 9.89
CA GLY A 310 0.10 -9.96 10.51
C GLY A 310 0.22 -10.14 12.03
N ASN A 311 -0.88 -10.51 12.66
CA ASN A 311 -0.94 -10.93 14.05
C ASN A 311 -1.23 -12.45 14.17
N ALA A 312 -1.55 -12.94 15.34
CA ALA A 312 -1.81 -14.37 15.57
C ALA A 312 -3.24 -14.84 15.18
N ALA A 313 -4.00 -14.03 14.45
CA ALA A 313 -5.33 -14.41 13.97
C ALA A 313 -5.28 -14.64 12.45
N ASP A 314 -6.31 -15.24 11.88
CA ASP A 314 -6.44 -15.42 10.44
C ASP A 314 -6.37 -14.07 9.71
N ASN A 315 -5.28 -13.81 8.99
CA ASN A 315 -5.04 -12.56 8.31
C ASN A 315 -5.33 -12.65 6.80
N THR A 316 -5.68 -11.52 6.20
CA THR A 316 -5.61 -11.33 4.75
C THR A 316 -4.64 -10.18 4.46
N ILE A 317 -3.47 -10.51 3.91
CA ILE A 317 -2.41 -9.54 3.60
C ILE A 317 -2.21 -9.47 2.09
N VAL A 318 -2.28 -8.28 1.55
CA VAL A 318 -2.04 -8.03 0.12
C VAL A 318 -0.93 -7.01 -0.02
N GLY A 319 0.15 -7.39 -0.67
CA GLY A 319 1.26 -6.53 -1.04
C GLY A 319 0.91 -5.50 -2.10
N ASN A 320 1.93 -4.88 -2.65
CA ASN A 320 1.79 -3.90 -3.72
C ASN A 320 2.67 -4.29 -4.93
N LYS A 321 3.09 -3.33 -5.75
CA LYS A 321 3.98 -3.58 -6.91
C LYS A 321 5.47 -3.48 -6.58
N GLY A 322 5.83 -3.15 -5.35
CA GLY A 322 7.21 -3.10 -4.87
C GLY A 322 7.64 -4.45 -4.33
N ALA A 323 8.93 -4.65 -4.13
CA ALA A 323 9.46 -5.84 -3.48
C ALA A 323 9.12 -5.79 -1.98
N ASN A 324 8.24 -6.70 -1.53
CA ASN A 324 7.71 -6.72 -0.17
C ASN A 324 8.27 -7.88 0.66
N ILE A 325 8.29 -7.70 1.98
CA ILE A 325 8.38 -8.79 2.96
C ILE A 325 7.03 -8.88 3.64
N LEU A 326 6.32 -10.00 3.43
CA LEU A 326 4.99 -10.24 3.98
C LEU A 326 5.03 -11.44 4.92
N VAL A 327 4.49 -11.30 6.14
CA VAL A 327 4.52 -12.33 7.18
C VAL A 327 3.13 -12.49 7.78
N GLY A 328 2.58 -13.72 7.76
CA GLY A 328 1.30 -14.06 8.38
C GLY A 328 1.42 -14.19 9.90
N ASN A 329 2.33 -14.97 10.39
CA ASN A 329 2.59 -15.46 11.74
C ASN A 329 1.79 -16.73 12.08
N GLU A 330 0.94 -16.70 13.14
CA GLU A 330 0.03 -17.78 13.51
C GLU A 330 -1.35 -17.51 12.86
N GLY A 331 -2.12 -18.54 12.59
CA GLY A 331 -3.46 -18.42 12.02
C GLY A 331 -3.61 -19.14 10.67
N VAL A 332 -4.77 -19.06 10.07
CA VAL A 332 -5.00 -19.52 8.69
C VAL A 332 -4.99 -18.28 7.80
N ASP A 333 -3.83 -18.00 7.22
CA ASP A 333 -3.57 -16.74 6.54
C ASP A 333 -3.79 -16.86 5.03
N LYS A 334 -4.16 -15.72 4.43
CA LYS A 334 -4.19 -15.54 2.99
C LYS A 334 -3.30 -14.36 2.61
N ILE A 335 -2.16 -14.67 1.99
CA ILE A 335 -1.11 -13.68 1.71
C ILE A 335 -0.79 -13.66 0.23
N GLY A 336 -0.70 -12.48 -0.37
CA GLY A 336 -0.31 -12.30 -1.77
C GLY A 336 0.63 -11.14 -1.98
N GLY A 337 1.75 -11.35 -2.69
CA GLY A 337 2.76 -10.32 -3.00
C GLY A 337 2.24 -9.24 -3.96
N ASP A 338 1.33 -9.59 -4.87
CA ASP A 338 0.84 -8.78 -6.00
C ASP A 338 1.91 -8.66 -7.09
N GLY A 339 2.87 -7.79 -6.99
CA GLY A 339 3.98 -7.69 -7.95
C GLY A 339 5.24 -7.14 -7.31
N GLY A 340 6.38 -7.47 -7.89
CA GLY A 340 7.68 -7.23 -7.28
C GLY A 340 8.43 -8.54 -7.14
N ASN A 341 9.58 -8.51 -6.51
CA ASN A 341 10.27 -9.73 -6.11
C ASN A 341 10.12 -9.88 -4.59
N ASP A 342 9.14 -10.66 -4.19
CA ASP A 342 8.63 -10.68 -2.84
C ASP A 342 9.20 -11.81 -1.99
N PHE A 343 9.24 -11.59 -0.68
CA PHE A 343 9.43 -12.62 0.33
C PHE A 343 8.12 -12.80 1.08
N VAL A 344 7.47 -13.94 0.92
CA VAL A 344 6.14 -14.18 1.48
C VAL A 344 6.19 -15.38 2.41
N PHE A 345 5.82 -15.18 3.67
CA PHE A 345 5.84 -16.17 4.72
C PHE A 345 4.43 -16.40 5.25
N GLY A 346 3.91 -17.63 5.15
CA GLY A 346 2.66 -18.05 5.78
C GLY A 346 2.81 -18.02 7.30
N GLY A 347 3.53 -18.94 7.84
CA GLY A 347 3.84 -19.02 9.26
C GLY A 347 3.42 -20.34 9.87
N ALA A 348 2.56 -20.31 10.87
CA ALA A 348 1.99 -21.51 11.47
C ALA A 348 0.47 -21.55 11.25
N GLY A 349 -0.02 -22.62 10.69
CA GLY A 349 -1.42 -22.83 10.29
C GLY A 349 -1.51 -23.24 8.84
N ASN A 350 -2.73 -23.52 8.36
CA ASN A 350 -2.89 -23.95 6.98
C ASN A 350 -3.10 -22.75 6.07
N ASP A 351 -2.03 -22.27 5.47
CA ASP A 351 -1.98 -20.98 4.80
C ASP A 351 -2.23 -21.05 3.28
N PHE A 352 -2.64 -19.94 2.72
CA PHE A 352 -2.72 -19.69 1.28
C PHE A 352 -1.73 -18.60 0.91
N VAL A 353 -0.60 -18.97 0.30
CA VAL A 353 0.53 -18.07 0.06
C VAL A 353 0.80 -17.95 -1.43
N TYR A 354 0.77 -16.70 -1.93
CA TYR A 354 0.91 -16.37 -3.34
C TYR A 354 2.07 -15.38 -3.53
N GLY A 355 3.05 -15.69 -4.37
CA GLY A 355 4.10 -14.75 -4.77
C GLY A 355 3.54 -13.61 -5.62
N GLY A 356 2.99 -13.94 -6.78
CA GLY A 356 2.36 -12.96 -7.66
C GLY A 356 3.07 -12.80 -9.00
N MET A 357 3.45 -11.56 -9.35
CA MET A 357 4.30 -11.27 -10.52
C MET A 357 5.69 -10.88 -10.03
N GLY A 358 6.72 -11.53 -10.56
CA GLY A 358 8.11 -11.25 -10.18
C GLY A 358 8.82 -12.55 -9.83
N ASN A 359 10.04 -12.45 -9.33
CA ASN A 359 10.79 -13.62 -8.90
C ASN A 359 10.72 -13.69 -7.37
N ASP A 360 9.81 -14.53 -6.88
CA ASP A 360 9.38 -14.53 -5.50
C ASP A 360 10.01 -15.67 -4.69
N LYS A 361 10.08 -15.47 -3.37
CA LYS A 361 10.35 -16.55 -2.41
C LYS A 361 9.13 -16.75 -1.53
N VAL A 362 8.52 -17.93 -1.65
CA VAL A 362 7.25 -18.27 -1.02
C VAL A 362 7.49 -19.38 -0.01
N TYR A 363 7.19 -19.10 1.25
CA TYR A 363 7.37 -20.01 2.37
C TYR A 363 5.98 -20.32 2.98
N GLY A 364 5.60 -21.61 3.04
CA GLY A 364 4.40 -22.06 3.75
C GLY A 364 4.61 -21.93 5.26
N GLY A 365 5.46 -22.76 5.78
CA GLY A 365 5.85 -22.75 7.18
C GLY A 365 5.55 -24.05 7.92
N ALA A 366 4.64 -24.03 8.87
CA ALA A 366 4.19 -25.21 9.58
C ALA A 366 2.73 -25.51 9.27
N ASP A 367 2.36 -26.80 9.31
CA ASP A 367 1.04 -27.33 8.94
C ASP A 367 0.86 -27.43 7.42
N ASN A 368 -0.37 -27.55 6.90
CA ASN A 368 -0.57 -27.92 5.49
C ASN A 368 -0.95 -26.72 4.65
N ASP A 369 -0.04 -26.29 3.81
CA ASP A 369 -0.11 -25.04 3.08
C ASP A 369 -0.46 -25.21 1.60
N TYR A 370 -0.99 -24.14 1.03
CA TYR A 370 -1.13 -23.96 -0.41
C TYR A 370 -0.24 -22.82 -0.87
N LEU A 371 0.77 -23.14 -1.69
CA LEU A 371 1.72 -22.16 -2.23
C LEU A 371 1.55 -22.02 -3.73
N SER A 372 1.65 -20.78 -4.22
CA SER A 372 1.74 -20.49 -5.65
C SER A 372 2.83 -19.43 -5.89
N GLY A 373 3.82 -19.73 -6.72
CA GLY A 373 4.81 -18.75 -7.16
C GLY A 373 4.17 -17.65 -7.99
N GLY A 374 3.50 -18.04 -9.07
CA GLY A 374 2.79 -17.11 -9.93
C GLY A 374 3.44 -16.90 -11.28
N ALA A 375 3.94 -15.71 -11.58
CA ALA A 375 4.62 -15.40 -12.82
C ALA A 375 6.04 -14.89 -12.53
N GLY A 376 7.04 -15.63 -12.99
CA GLY A 376 8.45 -15.31 -12.76
C GLY A 376 9.30 -16.57 -12.53
N ALA A 377 10.46 -16.40 -11.97
CA ALA A 377 11.30 -17.51 -11.56
C ALA A 377 11.29 -17.60 -10.04
N ASP A 378 10.42 -18.44 -9.52
CA ASP A 378 10.05 -18.46 -8.11
C ASP A 378 10.77 -19.56 -7.33
N GLN A 379 10.90 -19.37 -6.03
CA GLN A 379 11.38 -20.39 -5.10
C GLN A 379 10.29 -20.69 -4.07
N LEU A 380 9.84 -21.95 -4.03
CA LEU A 380 8.77 -22.40 -3.13
C LEU A 380 9.35 -23.35 -2.07
N PHE A 381 9.04 -23.04 -0.81
CA PHE A 381 9.41 -23.81 0.37
C PHE A 381 8.12 -24.17 1.10
N GLY A 382 7.69 -25.43 1.03
CA GLY A 382 6.49 -25.88 1.76
C GLY A 382 6.66 -25.71 3.25
N GLY A 383 7.75 -26.26 3.76
CA GLY A 383 8.01 -26.32 5.20
C GLY A 383 7.58 -27.64 5.78
N ALA A 384 7.11 -27.64 7.01
CA ALA A 384 6.68 -28.86 7.68
C ALA A 384 5.17 -29.09 7.51
N GLY A 385 4.78 -30.21 6.87
CA GLY A 385 3.36 -30.49 6.71
C GLY A 385 3.04 -31.36 5.51
N SER A 386 1.90 -31.11 4.92
CA SER A 386 1.52 -31.74 3.65
C SER A 386 1.09 -30.63 2.69
N ASP A 387 2.05 -30.14 1.95
CA ASP A 387 1.90 -28.92 1.20
C ASP A 387 1.52 -29.16 -0.27
N ARG A 388 0.78 -28.23 -0.80
CA ARG A 388 0.45 -28.20 -2.23
C ARG A 388 1.10 -27.00 -2.88
N MET A 389 2.03 -27.24 -3.80
CA MET A 389 2.80 -26.20 -4.49
C MET A 389 2.47 -26.13 -5.96
N LEU A 390 2.40 -24.91 -6.48
CA LEU A 390 2.32 -24.57 -7.90
C LEU A 390 3.40 -23.53 -8.20
N GLY A 391 4.29 -23.84 -9.15
CA GLY A 391 5.28 -22.87 -9.65
C GLY A 391 4.62 -21.74 -10.42
N GLY A 392 3.76 -22.10 -11.37
CA GLY A 392 3.08 -21.15 -12.24
C GLY A 392 3.79 -20.99 -13.58
N THR A 393 4.07 -19.76 -14.00
CA THR A 393 4.75 -19.51 -15.27
C THR A 393 6.16 -19.02 -15.05
N GLY A 394 7.14 -19.75 -15.60
CA GLY A 394 8.54 -19.39 -15.46
C GLY A 394 9.47 -20.58 -15.31
N ILE A 395 10.58 -20.37 -14.64
CA ILE A 395 11.51 -21.45 -14.27
C ILE A 395 11.59 -21.49 -12.76
N ASP A 396 10.78 -22.34 -12.17
CA ASP A 396 10.59 -22.35 -10.74
C ASP A 396 11.47 -23.40 -10.04
N SER A 397 11.66 -23.22 -8.75
CA SER A 397 12.44 -24.11 -7.90
C SER A 397 11.63 -24.49 -6.67
N PHE A 398 11.49 -25.78 -6.44
CA PHE A 398 10.82 -26.35 -5.28
C PHE A 398 11.88 -26.90 -4.33
N VAL A 399 11.90 -26.42 -3.11
CA VAL A 399 12.93 -26.72 -2.11
C VAL A 399 12.36 -27.58 -1.01
N PHE A 400 13.04 -28.69 -0.70
CA PHE A 400 12.63 -29.67 0.29
C PHE A 400 13.78 -29.94 1.25
N GLU A 401 13.50 -29.77 2.52
CA GLU A 401 14.40 -29.99 3.64
C GLU A 401 13.95 -31.21 4.46
N ASN A 402 14.76 -31.64 5.41
CA ASN A 402 14.38 -32.74 6.30
C ASN A 402 13.18 -32.33 7.17
N GLY A 403 12.18 -33.22 7.24
CA GLY A 403 10.94 -32.95 7.98
C GLY A 403 9.89 -32.17 7.16
N THR A 404 10.06 -32.12 5.83
CA THR A 404 9.11 -31.44 4.93
C THR A 404 7.73 -32.12 4.92
N GLY A 405 7.63 -33.43 5.23
CA GLY A 405 6.39 -34.17 5.29
C GLY A 405 5.90 -34.69 3.93
N ARG A 406 4.63 -34.46 3.57
CA ARG A 406 4.04 -35.08 2.36
C ARG A 406 3.58 -34.04 1.35
N ASP A 407 4.45 -33.63 0.49
CA ASP A 407 4.23 -32.54 -0.43
C ASP A 407 3.81 -32.98 -1.82
N SER A 408 3.13 -32.08 -2.52
CA SER A 408 2.74 -32.26 -3.91
C SER A 408 3.03 -31.02 -4.74
N ILE A 409 3.68 -31.20 -5.89
CA ILE A 409 3.79 -30.21 -6.94
C ILE A 409 2.74 -30.54 -7.99
N ALA A 410 1.86 -29.59 -8.27
CA ALA A 410 0.69 -29.82 -9.10
C ALA A 410 0.92 -29.55 -10.60
N ASP A 411 1.90 -28.72 -10.93
CA ASP A 411 2.15 -28.18 -12.28
C ASP A 411 3.60 -28.30 -12.75
N PHE A 412 4.42 -29.16 -12.13
CA PHE A 412 5.85 -29.28 -12.45
C PHE A 412 6.11 -29.42 -13.94
N ASP A 413 6.79 -28.42 -14.54
CA ASP A 413 7.06 -28.38 -15.96
C ASP A 413 8.54 -28.72 -16.28
N ARG A 414 8.72 -29.90 -16.82
CA ARG A 414 10.02 -30.41 -17.24
C ARG A 414 10.55 -29.73 -18.50
N VAL A 415 9.70 -29.13 -19.30
CA VAL A 415 10.07 -28.45 -20.56
C VAL A 415 10.69 -27.09 -20.24
N SER A 416 10.12 -26.36 -19.30
CA SER A 416 10.63 -25.11 -18.77
C SER A 416 11.89 -25.27 -17.92
N ARG A 417 12.22 -26.50 -17.55
CA ARG A 417 13.37 -26.88 -16.71
C ARG A 417 13.27 -26.38 -15.28
N GLU A 418 12.10 -26.47 -14.73
CA GLU A 418 11.90 -26.29 -13.28
C GLU A 418 12.79 -27.23 -12.48
N LYS A 419 13.08 -26.85 -11.25
CA LYS A 419 14.06 -27.55 -10.43
C LYS A 419 13.45 -28.11 -9.15
N LEU A 420 13.94 -29.29 -8.78
CA LEU A 420 13.76 -29.87 -7.46
C LEU A 420 15.05 -29.71 -6.70
N ILE A 421 15.02 -29.00 -5.59
CA ILE A 421 16.18 -28.78 -4.73
C ILE A 421 15.97 -29.59 -3.45
N PHE A 422 16.83 -30.57 -3.22
CA PHE A 422 16.76 -31.46 -2.08
C PHE A 422 17.98 -31.25 -1.17
N ASP A 423 17.72 -31.03 0.13
CA ASP A 423 18.72 -31.08 1.17
C ASP A 423 19.21 -32.56 1.35
N ASP A 424 20.51 -32.79 1.45
CA ASP A 424 21.05 -34.13 1.61
C ASP A 424 20.72 -34.78 2.96
N GLN A 425 20.22 -33.99 3.92
CA GLN A 425 19.67 -34.48 5.18
C GLN A 425 18.43 -35.39 4.98
N LEU A 426 17.68 -35.24 3.90
CA LEU A 426 16.53 -36.07 3.54
C LEU A 426 16.90 -37.59 3.45
N TRP A 427 18.16 -37.92 3.20
CA TRP A 427 18.65 -39.29 3.16
C TRP A 427 19.87 -39.49 4.06
N GLY A 428 19.98 -38.74 5.13
CA GLY A 428 20.98 -38.91 6.18
C GLY A 428 22.41 -38.43 5.80
N ASN A 429 22.51 -37.38 5.02
CA ASN A 429 23.80 -36.76 4.58
C ASN A 429 24.71 -37.69 3.78
N ALA A 430 24.17 -38.73 3.12
CA ALA A 430 24.96 -39.55 2.24
C ALA A 430 25.25 -38.80 0.93
N ALA A 431 26.50 -38.81 0.49
CA ALA A 431 26.91 -38.14 -0.74
C ALA A 431 26.38 -38.88 -2.00
N LEU A 432 25.10 -38.71 -2.28
CA LEU A 432 24.42 -39.26 -3.44
C LEU A 432 24.55 -38.32 -4.65
N THR A 433 24.77 -38.92 -5.82
CA THR A 433 24.61 -38.18 -7.08
C THR A 433 23.12 -38.02 -7.41
N LYS A 434 22.75 -37.00 -8.18
CA LYS A 434 21.38 -36.76 -8.64
C LYS A 434 20.75 -38.00 -9.30
N THR A 435 21.51 -38.80 -10.01
CA THR A 435 21.08 -40.07 -10.60
C THR A 435 20.77 -41.10 -9.54
N GLN A 436 21.61 -41.20 -8.49
CA GLN A 436 21.38 -42.11 -7.37
C GLN A 436 20.14 -41.68 -6.55
N VAL A 437 19.92 -40.40 -6.32
CA VAL A 437 18.69 -39.91 -5.67
C VAL A 437 17.43 -40.38 -6.42
N VAL A 438 17.39 -40.21 -7.75
CA VAL A 438 16.25 -40.74 -8.55
C VAL A 438 16.16 -42.27 -8.46
N ALA A 439 17.27 -42.98 -8.55
CA ALA A 439 17.25 -44.45 -8.55
C ALA A 439 16.83 -45.05 -7.20
N GLN A 440 17.17 -44.40 -6.09
CA GLN A 440 16.92 -44.93 -4.74
C GLN A 440 15.61 -44.47 -4.17
N HIS A 441 15.16 -43.22 -4.45
CA HIS A 441 14.03 -42.59 -3.78
C HIS A 441 12.81 -42.40 -4.70
N ALA A 442 12.96 -42.38 -6.04
CA ALA A 442 11.86 -42.10 -6.94
C ALA A 442 11.19 -43.34 -7.49
N SER A 443 9.85 -43.33 -7.58
CA SER A 443 9.03 -44.34 -8.20
C SER A 443 7.86 -43.71 -8.94
N VAL A 444 7.18 -44.47 -9.82
CA VAL A 444 5.91 -44.04 -10.46
C VAL A 444 4.75 -44.74 -9.79
N ILE A 445 3.91 -44.00 -9.10
CA ILE A 445 2.76 -44.51 -8.36
C ILE A 445 1.53 -43.75 -8.83
N ALA A 446 0.47 -44.47 -9.21
CA ALA A 446 -0.82 -43.92 -9.65
C ALA A 446 -0.70 -42.80 -10.73
N GLY A 447 0.29 -42.92 -11.61
CA GLY A 447 0.51 -41.95 -12.72
C GLY A 447 1.24 -40.65 -12.31
N SER A 448 1.88 -40.65 -11.17
CA SER A 448 2.72 -39.55 -10.68
C SER A 448 4.09 -40.06 -10.26
N VAL A 449 5.13 -39.25 -10.37
CA VAL A 449 6.42 -39.57 -9.78
C VAL A 449 6.37 -39.21 -8.31
N VAL A 450 6.79 -40.15 -7.48
CA VAL A 450 6.86 -40.00 -6.02
C VAL A 450 8.28 -40.25 -5.56
N PHE A 451 8.87 -39.25 -4.91
CA PHE A 451 10.09 -39.42 -4.13
C PHE A 451 9.70 -39.73 -2.70
N ASN A 452 10.29 -40.78 -2.13
CA ASN A 452 10.09 -41.19 -0.74
C ASN A 452 11.46 -41.30 -0.07
N PHE A 453 11.73 -40.38 0.83
CA PHE A 453 13.02 -40.31 1.53
C PHE A 453 13.00 -41.05 2.86
N GLY A 454 11.88 -41.54 3.32
CA GLY A 454 11.69 -42.15 4.64
C GLY A 454 11.18 -41.13 5.66
N ASP A 455 11.04 -41.56 6.90
CA ASP A 455 10.63 -40.75 8.08
C ASP A 455 9.39 -39.84 7.90
N GLY A 456 8.63 -40.04 6.82
CA GLY A 456 7.45 -39.27 6.48
C GLY A 456 7.62 -38.35 5.28
N ASP A 457 8.85 -38.07 4.89
CA ASP A 457 9.17 -37.12 3.82
C ASP A 457 8.93 -37.72 2.42
N VAL A 458 7.94 -37.15 1.75
CA VAL A 458 7.44 -37.62 0.45
C VAL A 458 7.15 -36.43 -0.46
N VAL A 459 7.73 -36.43 -1.66
CA VAL A 459 7.45 -35.40 -2.68
C VAL A 459 6.77 -36.03 -3.88
N THR A 460 5.61 -35.55 -4.26
CA THR A 460 4.79 -36.05 -5.37
C THR A 460 4.75 -35.05 -6.53
N LEU A 461 5.27 -35.45 -7.69
CA LEU A 461 5.11 -34.70 -8.93
C LEU A 461 3.84 -35.17 -9.63
N THR A 462 2.75 -34.43 -9.47
CA THR A 462 1.43 -34.83 -9.96
C THR A 462 1.40 -34.90 -11.49
N GLY A 463 0.97 -36.04 -12.03
CA GLY A 463 0.84 -36.23 -13.48
C GLY A 463 2.14 -36.50 -14.24
N ILE A 464 3.30 -36.46 -13.60
CA ILE A 464 4.58 -36.84 -14.20
C ILE A 464 4.74 -38.35 -14.17
N ARG A 465 4.73 -38.99 -15.34
CA ARG A 465 4.60 -40.46 -15.48
C ARG A 465 5.90 -41.21 -15.79
N THR A 466 7.05 -40.53 -15.79
CA THR A 466 8.35 -41.14 -16.12
C THR A 466 9.48 -40.49 -15.32
N LEU A 467 10.43 -41.33 -14.90
CA LEU A 467 11.66 -40.92 -14.24
C LEU A 467 12.74 -40.39 -15.21
N SER A 468 12.57 -40.63 -16.53
CA SER A 468 13.56 -40.27 -17.53
C SER A 468 13.86 -38.76 -17.52
N GLY A 469 15.14 -38.39 -17.37
CA GLY A 469 15.59 -37.00 -17.41
C GLY A 469 15.40 -36.20 -16.12
N LEU A 470 14.76 -36.74 -15.07
CA LEU A 470 14.55 -36.03 -13.81
C LEU A 470 15.86 -35.66 -13.10
N SER A 471 16.88 -36.52 -13.17
CA SER A 471 18.17 -36.24 -12.55
C SER A 471 18.86 -34.95 -13.04
N ALA A 472 18.50 -34.48 -14.26
CA ALA A 472 18.98 -33.22 -14.79
C ALA A 472 18.27 -31.97 -14.18
N LEU A 473 17.12 -32.17 -13.54
CA LEU A 473 16.29 -31.13 -12.92
C LEU A 473 16.45 -31.09 -11.39
N ILE A 474 17.27 -31.98 -10.82
CA ILE A 474 17.54 -32.02 -9.38
C ILE A 474 18.78 -31.19 -9.07
N GLU A 475 18.74 -30.46 -8.00
CA GLU A 475 19.90 -29.88 -7.29
C GLU A 475 19.96 -30.50 -5.89
N ILE A 476 21.18 -30.62 -5.35
CA ILE A 476 21.41 -31.14 -4.00
C ILE A 476 22.18 -30.05 -3.25
N ILE A 477 21.69 -29.69 -2.09
CA ILE A 477 22.25 -28.65 -1.20
C ILE A 477 22.69 -29.27 0.13
#